data_ccd24a2a3aa784010712b2b1444fc171
#
_entry.id   ccd24a2a3aa784010712b2b1444fc171
#
_cell.length_a   1.000
_cell.length_b   1.000
_cell.length_c   1.000
_cell.angle_alpha   90.00
_cell.angle_beta   90.00
_cell.angle_gamma   90.00
#
_symmetry.space_group_name_H-M   'P 1'
#
loop_
_entity.id
_entity.type
_entity.pdbx_description
1 polymer ?
#
loop_
_entity_poly.entity_id
_entity_poly.type
_entity_poly.pdbx_seq_one_letter_code
_entity_poly.pdbx_strand_id
1 'polypeptide(L)'
;MAKPRDAALDAMRGIGIVLMVLGHSGFAGSDFIYLFHMALFFMLSGYFFHMTGEGAALRRFCLRRVAALWLPFVLANTAFTVCNNLFLRLNILTGDPRILELPGNQVTGPVTLRDIVGRTAHWCVFDGGTQLGGALWFVQALFQISLLYALVEFALRRLFPRFDTLLPQGLLAGILLWVGEQCGRAGWNVWGLGIVCSGYSLFFLGVLIRRLGQPARNAPAWGRALAAALAFAVLLALLPFGSVGLAGNQYPGWLFLLVASAAGWVLVYECARLAAALPVLAAALAALGRAAMPVVILHFLSFKLVSWLGLQVLGGEPYLLAAFPTLYTGGAWWLAYTAAGLALPLLAYQPYRLAKRRILQKLGRA
;
A
#
# COMPACT_ATOMS: atom_id res chain seq x y z
N MET A 1 -10.95 29.62 -4.05
CA MET A 1 -9.52 29.41 -3.71
C MET A 1 -9.33 27.94 -3.31
N ALA A 2 -8.44 27.21 -3.96
CA ALA A 2 -8.08 25.84 -3.56
C ALA A 2 -7.41 25.90 -2.16
N LYS A 3 -7.91 25.07 -1.22
CA LYS A 3 -7.33 24.98 0.13
C LYS A 3 -5.84 24.63 0.00
N PRO A 4 -4.92 25.33 0.68
CA PRO A 4 -3.49 25.03 0.57
C PRO A 4 -3.25 23.55 0.91
N ARG A 5 -2.46 22.88 0.08
CA ARG A 5 -2.08 21.49 0.29
C ARG A 5 -1.32 21.37 1.61
N ASP A 6 -1.71 20.42 2.43
CA ASP A 6 -1.01 20.13 3.67
C ASP A 6 0.28 19.37 3.34
N ALA A 7 1.43 20.05 3.42
CA ALA A 7 2.74 19.51 3.07
C ALA A 7 3.11 18.30 3.93
N ALA A 8 2.66 18.27 5.20
CA ALA A 8 2.90 17.13 6.08
C ALA A 8 2.17 15.87 5.59
N LEU A 9 0.93 15.98 5.11
CA LEU A 9 0.19 14.84 4.57
C LEU A 9 0.77 14.34 3.23
N ASP A 10 1.30 15.24 2.39
CA ASP A 10 2.01 14.84 1.18
C ASP A 10 3.34 14.13 1.53
N ALA A 11 4.08 14.62 2.53
CA ALA A 11 5.27 13.97 3.06
C ALA A 11 4.96 12.61 3.71
N MET A 12 3.86 12.50 4.47
CA MET A 12 3.39 11.27 5.09
C MET A 12 3.14 10.14 4.06
N ARG A 13 2.59 10.48 2.90
CA ARG A 13 2.46 9.52 1.78
C ARG A 13 3.82 9.03 1.28
N GLY A 14 4.77 9.96 1.13
CA GLY A 14 6.14 9.63 0.74
C GLY A 14 6.84 8.73 1.74
N ILE A 15 6.74 9.05 3.04
CA ILE A 15 7.26 8.21 4.12
C ILE A 15 6.62 6.82 4.06
N GLY A 16 5.30 6.72 3.90
CA GLY A 16 4.62 5.43 3.76
C GLY A 16 5.19 4.57 2.62
N ILE A 17 5.49 5.17 1.46
CA ILE A 17 6.12 4.46 0.33
C ILE A 17 7.55 4.02 0.68
N VAL A 18 8.34 4.85 1.36
CA VAL A 18 9.68 4.45 1.84
C VAL A 18 9.57 3.26 2.80
N LEU A 19 8.66 3.33 3.78
CA LEU A 19 8.44 2.24 4.75
C LEU A 19 7.98 0.94 4.08
N MET A 20 7.12 1.02 3.06
CA MET A 20 6.66 -0.15 2.29
C MET A 20 7.84 -0.83 1.58
N VAL A 21 8.68 -0.09 0.88
CA VAL A 21 9.85 -0.66 0.19
C VAL A 21 10.87 -1.19 1.19
N LEU A 22 11.12 -0.45 2.28
CA LEU A 22 12.04 -0.84 3.35
C LEU A 22 11.55 -2.13 4.05
N GLY A 23 10.26 -2.28 4.32
CA GLY A 23 9.67 -3.48 4.91
C GLY A 23 9.88 -4.74 4.07
N HIS A 24 10.02 -4.60 2.74
CA HIS A 24 10.27 -5.73 1.83
C HIS A 24 11.74 -5.94 1.47
N SER A 25 12.66 -5.08 1.94
CA SER A 25 14.08 -5.08 1.55
C SER A 25 14.97 -6.03 2.36
N GLY A 26 14.42 -6.78 3.32
CA GLY A 26 15.20 -7.58 4.28
C GLY A 26 15.78 -6.74 5.42
N PHE A 27 15.21 -5.57 5.71
CA PHE A 27 15.60 -4.73 6.85
C PHE A 27 15.27 -5.40 8.19
N ALA A 28 16.24 -5.45 9.12
CA ALA A 28 16.07 -6.11 10.41
C ALA A 28 14.96 -5.51 11.30
N GLY A 29 14.59 -4.24 11.09
CA GLY A 29 13.49 -3.56 11.79
C GLY A 29 12.15 -3.65 11.06
N SER A 30 11.98 -4.56 10.11
CA SER A 30 10.73 -4.70 9.35
C SER A 30 9.52 -5.01 10.23
N ASP A 31 9.67 -5.77 11.32
CA ASP A 31 8.58 -6.09 12.24
C ASP A 31 7.96 -4.84 12.87
N PHE A 32 8.78 -3.84 13.23
CA PHE A 32 8.30 -2.55 13.68
C PHE A 32 7.50 -1.81 12.59
N ILE A 33 8.00 -1.84 11.35
CA ILE A 33 7.32 -1.22 10.21
C ILE A 33 5.98 -1.91 9.95
N TYR A 34 5.93 -3.24 10.03
CA TYR A 34 4.73 -4.04 9.79
C TYR A 34 3.61 -3.77 10.80
N LEU A 35 3.87 -3.19 11.97
CA LEU A 35 2.81 -2.82 12.91
C LEU A 35 1.80 -1.82 12.31
N PHE A 36 2.21 -0.94 11.39
CA PHE A 36 1.35 0.19 11.01
C PHE A 36 1.43 0.66 9.55
N HIS A 37 2.51 0.33 8.79
CA HIS A 37 2.76 1.00 7.51
C HIS A 37 1.65 0.82 6.48
N MET A 38 1.04 -0.37 6.40
CA MET A 38 -0.08 -0.60 5.46
C MET A 38 -1.37 0.06 5.93
N ALA A 39 -1.61 0.07 7.25
CA ALA A 39 -2.76 0.76 7.83
C ALA A 39 -2.77 2.26 7.51
N LEU A 40 -1.59 2.91 7.46
CA LEU A 40 -1.45 4.32 7.09
C LEU A 40 -2.09 4.66 5.74
N PHE A 41 -1.97 3.80 4.74
CA PHE A 41 -2.53 4.06 3.41
C PHE A 41 -4.05 3.97 3.40
N PHE A 42 -4.64 3.03 4.15
CA PHE A 42 -6.10 2.97 4.32
C PHE A 42 -6.60 4.21 5.06
N MET A 43 -5.95 4.59 6.16
CA MET A 43 -6.28 5.78 6.93
C MET A 43 -6.10 7.07 6.13
N LEU A 44 -5.00 7.23 5.37
CA LEU A 44 -4.79 8.36 4.48
C LEU A 44 -5.88 8.45 3.41
N SER A 45 -6.32 7.31 2.85
CA SER A 45 -7.39 7.29 1.86
C SER A 45 -8.72 7.71 2.46
N GLY A 46 -9.02 7.29 3.69
CA GLY A 46 -10.16 7.75 4.47
C GLY A 46 -10.07 9.23 4.83
N TYR A 47 -8.92 9.69 5.26
CA TYR A 47 -8.69 11.11 5.57
C TYR A 47 -9.01 12.04 4.38
N PHE A 48 -8.64 11.62 3.17
CA PHE A 48 -8.92 12.38 1.94
C PHE A 48 -10.29 12.06 1.32
N PHE A 49 -11.05 11.15 1.92
CA PHE A 49 -12.39 10.84 1.43
C PHE A 49 -13.31 12.04 1.58
N HIS A 50 -13.97 12.40 0.49
CA HIS A 50 -15.01 13.42 0.48
C HIS A 50 -16.06 13.06 -0.56
N MET A 51 -17.31 13.03 -0.12
CA MET A 51 -18.44 12.75 -1.01
C MET A 51 -19.65 13.57 -0.57
N THR A 52 -20.38 14.10 -1.56
CA THR A 52 -21.72 14.65 -1.39
C THR A 52 -22.76 13.55 -1.62
N GLY A 53 -23.99 13.71 -1.11
CA GLY A 53 -25.07 12.73 -1.28
C GLY A 53 -25.65 12.63 -2.71
N GLU A 54 -25.01 13.24 -3.70
CA GLU A 54 -25.47 13.26 -5.09
C GLU A 54 -24.98 12.01 -5.85
N GLY A 55 -25.87 11.40 -6.65
CA GLY A 55 -25.51 10.25 -7.50
C GLY A 55 -24.38 10.55 -8.51
N ALA A 56 -24.35 11.79 -9.03
CA ALA A 56 -23.26 12.23 -9.90
C ALA A 56 -21.90 12.27 -9.20
N ALA A 57 -21.87 12.59 -7.89
CA ALA A 57 -20.66 12.56 -7.10
C ALA A 57 -20.16 11.13 -6.85
N LEU A 58 -21.07 10.20 -6.54
CA LEU A 58 -20.77 8.78 -6.41
C LEU A 58 -20.19 8.22 -7.72
N ARG A 59 -20.85 8.46 -8.86
CA ARG A 59 -20.37 8.00 -10.17
C ARG A 59 -18.97 8.54 -10.46
N ARG A 60 -18.72 9.84 -10.26
CA ARG A 60 -17.37 10.43 -10.45
C ARG A 60 -16.34 9.81 -9.52
N PHE A 61 -16.70 9.51 -8.28
CA PHE A 61 -15.83 8.84 -7.33
C PHE A 61 -15.46 7.43 -7.81
N CYS A 62 -16.46 6.60 -8.15
CA CYS A 62 -16.26 5.23 -8.65
C CYS A 62 -15.37 5.21 -9.91
N LEU A 63 -15.64 6.05 -10.90
CA LEU A 63 -14.85 6.13 -12.13
C LEU A 63 -13.39 6.52 -11.85
N ARG A 64 -13.16 7.45 -10.91
CA ARG A 64 -11.79 7.80 -10.49
C ARG A 64 -11.09 6.64 -9.79
N ARG A 65 -11.78 5.84 -8.97
CA ARG A 65 -11.20 4.65 -8.33
C ARG A 65 -10.89 3.56 -9.33
N VAL A 66 -11.77 3.32 -10.31
CA VAL A 66 -11.50 2.40 -11.43
C VAL A 66 -10.21 2.82 -12.16
N ALA A 67 -10.09 4.08 -12.56
CA ALA A 67 -8.92 4.58 -13.27
C ALA A 67 -7.64 4.60 -12.43
N ALA A 68 -7.73 4.83 -11.11
CA ALA A 68 -6.56 5.01 -10.25
C ALA A 68 -6.08 3.71 -9.57
N LEU A 69 -6.94 2.71 -9.39
CA LEU A 69 -6.63 1.49 -8.64
C LEU A 69 -6.89 0.23 -9.45
N TRP A 70 -8.12 0.02 -9.95
CA TRP A 70 -8.49 -1.18 -10.68
C TRP A 70 -7.72 -1.33 -11.99
N LEU A 71 -7.68 -0.29 -12.81
CA LEU A 71 -6.98 -0.34 -14.10
C LEU A 71 -5.47 -0.58 -13.94
N PRO A 72 -4.72 0.12 -13.05
CA PRO A 72 -3.33 -0.21 -12.79
C PRO A 72 -3.12 -1.63 -12.25
N PHE A 73 -4.01 -2.15 -11.40
CA PHE A 73 -3.96 -3.52 -10.90
C PHE A 73 -4.04 -4.54 -12.04
N VAL A 74 -5.06 -4.41 -12.91
CA VAL A 74 -5.25 -5.33 -14.05
C VAL A 74 -4.08 -5.23 -15.01
N LEU A 75 -3.70 -4.01 -15.41
CA LEU A 75 -2.63 -3.79 -16.38
C LEU A 75 -1.27 -4.31 -15.89
N ALA A 76 -0.95 -4.11 -14.60
CA ALA A 76 0.33 -4.56 -14.04
C ALA A 76 0.40 -6.09 -13.98
N ASN A 77 -0.63 -6.75 -13.46
CA ASN A 77 -0.66 -8.22 -13.41
C ASN A 77 -0.66 -8.83 -14.82
N THR A 78 -1.41 -8.25 -15.77
CA THR A 78 -1.39 -8.69 -17.17
C THR A 78 0.00 -8.50 -17.79
N ALA A 79 0.65 -7.35 -17.58
CA ALA A 79 2.00 -7.10 -18.09
C ALA A 79 3.02 -8.11 -17.53
N PHE A 80 2.99 -8.39 -16.22
CA PHE A 80 3.84 -9.42 -15.62
C PHE A 80 3.54 -10.81 -16.18
N THR A 81 2.27 -11.14 -16.46
CA THR A 81 1.88 -12.40 -17.08
C THR A 81 2.36 -12.50 -18.53
N VAL A 82 2.27 -11.44 -19.32
CA VAL A 82 2.81 -11.37 -20.68
C VAL A 82 4.33 -11.56 -20.69
N CYS A 83 5.02 -10.96 -19.73
CA CYS A 83 6.47 -11.08 -19.58
C CYS A 83 6.92 -12.40 -18.91
N ASN A 84 6.01 -13.26 -18.47
CA ASN A 84 6.32 -14.47 -17.70
C ASN A 84 7.41 -15.34 -18.34
N ASN A 85 7.26 -15.66 -19.64
CA ASN A 85 8.20 -16.53 -20.35
C ASN A 85 9.58 -15.89 -20.54
N LEU A 86 9.62 -14.56 -20.67
CA LEU A 86 10.87 -13.80 -20.66
C LEU A 86 11.53 -13.86 -19.26
N PHE A 87 10.74 -13.69 -18.21
CA PHE A 87 11.22 -13.73 -16.83
C PHE A 87 11.74 -15.13 -16.44
N LEU A 88 11.14 -16.20 -16.96
CA LEU A 88 11.67 -17.57 -16.83
C LEU A 88 13.05 -17.71 -17.51
N ARG A 89 13.21 -17.20 -18.75
CA ARG A 89 14.50 -17.22 -19.46
C ARG A 89 15.60 -16.43 -18.74
N LEU A 90 15.22 -15.37 -18.05
CA LEU A 90 16.13 -14.52 -17.28
C LEU A 90 16.31 -14.98 -15.82
N ASN A 91 15.75 -16.12 -15.41
CA ASN A 91 15.70 -16.63 -14.04
C ASN A 91 15.11 -15.65 -13.00
N ILE A 92 14.40 -14.61 -13.43
CA ILE A 92 13.60 -13.71 -12.54
C ILE A 92 12.43 -14.48 -11.92
N LEU A 93 11.87 -15.43 -12.65
CA LEU A 93 10.98 -16.48 -12.20
C LEU A 93 11.65 -17.83 -12.49
N THR A 94 11.28 -18.89 -11.80
CA THR A 94 11.90 -20.20 -12.00
C THR A 94 10.90 -21.35 -11.96
N GLY A 95 11.16 -22.38 -12.76
CA GLY A 95 10.52 -23.68 -12.70
C GLY A 95 11.26 -24.68 -11.79
N ASP A 96 12.41 -24.30 -11.22
CA ASP A 96 13.22 -25.17 -10.39
C ASP A 96 12.56 -25.37 -9.00
N PRO A 97 12.23 -26.62 -8.60
CA PRO A 97 11.56 -26.87 -7.33
C PRO A 97 12.42 -26.52 -6.10
N ARG A 98 13.76 -26.43 -6.22
CA ARG A 98 14.65 -26.07 -5.11
C ARG A 98 14.34 -24.65 -4.57
N ILE A 99 13.70 -23.79 -5.36
CA ILE A 99 13.26 -22.47 -4.90
C ILE A 99 12.25 -22.54 -3.73
N LEU A 100 11.53 -23.65 -3.58
CA LEU A 100 10.57 -23.87 -2.50
C LEU A 100 11.23 -24.06 -1.12
N GLU A 101 12.53 -24.33 -1.07
CA GLU A 101 13.32 -24.36 0.17
C GLU A 101 13.43 -22.96 0.79
N LEU A 102 13.27 -21.91 -0.01
CA LEU A 102 13.25 -20.52 0.46
C LEU A 102 11.79 -20.12 0.78
N PRO A 103 11.48 -19.74 2.03
CA PRO A 103 10.10 -19.39 2.44
C PRO A 103 9.46 -18.32 1.56
N GLY A 104 8.18 -18.46 1.25
CA GLY A 104 7.41 -17.47 0.48
C GLY A 104 7.62 -17.53 -1.03
N ASN A 105 8.41 -18.50 -1.53
CA ASN A 105 8.66 -18.69 -2.96
C ASN A 105 7.69 -19.71 -3.59
N GLN A 106 7.57 -19.63 -4.91
CA GLN A 106 6.72 -20.53 -5.70
C GLN A 106 7.39 -20.90 -7.01
N VAL A 107 7.11 -22.10 -7.50
CA VAL A 107 7.51 -22.55 -8.84
C VAL A 107 6.57 -21.94 -9.88
N THR A 108 7.13 -21.43 -10.96
CA THR A 108 6.38 -20.81 -12.06
C THR A 108 6.71 -21.51 -13.37
N GLY A 109 5.68 -21.99 -14.07
CA GLY A 109 5.81 -22.58 -15.41
C GLY A 109 5.61 -21.57 -16.55
N PRO A 110 5.90 -21.99 -17.80
CA PRO A 110 5.62 -21.19 -18.99
C PRO A 110 4.12 -20.96 -19.16
N VAL A 111 3.77 -19.83 -19.75
CA VAL A 111 2.39 -19.44 -20.05
C VAL A 111 2.15 -19.34 -21.54
N THR A 112 0.96 -19.77 -21.97
CA THR A 112 0.46 -19.66 -23.35
C THR A 112 -0.37 -18.37 -23.52
N LEU A 113 -0.74 -18.04 -24.74
CA LEU A 113 -1.67 -16.94 -25.00
C LEU A 113 -3.04 -17.17 -24.33
N ARG A 114 -3.52 -18.43 -24.30
CA ARG A 114 -4.76 -18.80 -23.62
C ARG A 114 -4.67 -18.53 -22.11
N ASP A 115 -3.52 -18.84 -21.48
CA ASP A 115 -3.28 -18.56 -20.06
C ASP A 115 -3.25 -17.06 -19.78
N ILE A 116 -2.64 -16.26 -20.67
CA ILE A 116 -2.62 -14.80 -20.53
C ILE A 116 -4.04 -14.25 -20.54
N VAL A 117 -4.87 -14.66 -21.50
CA VAL A 117 -6.27 -14.21 -21.59
C VAL A 117 -7.07 -14.66 -20.36
N GLY A 118 -6.97 -15.95 -19.99
CA GLY A 118 -7.67 -16.49 -18.82
C GLY A 118 -7.27 -15.77 -17.53
N ARG A 119 -5.97 -15.65 -17.26
CA ARG A 119 -5.47 -14.96 -16.06
C ARG A 119 -5.87 -13.47 -16.06
N THR A 120 -5.85 -12.79 -17.22
CA THR A 120 -6.32 -11.41 -17.30
C THR A 120 -7.81 -11.28 -16.92
N ALA A 121 -8.66 -12.23 -17.32
CA ALA A 121 -10.05 -12.26 -16.89
C ALA A 121 -10.18 -12.43 -15.36
N HIS A 122 -9.35 -13.30 -14.74
CA HIS A 122 -9.27 -13.42 -13.28
C HIS A 122 -8.82 -12.12 -12.61
N TRP A 123 -7.82 -11.42 -13.16
CA TRP A 123 -7.38 -10.12 -12.64
C TRP A 123 -8.50 -9.07 -12.69
N CYS A 124 -9.36 -9.10 -13.71
CA CYS A 124 -10.49 -8.16 -13.81
C CYS A 124 -11.47 -8.28 -12.64
N VAL A 125 -11.59 -9.46 -12.04
CA VAL A 125 -12.47 -9.73 -10.89
C VAL A 125 -11.70 -9.91 -9.57
N PHE A 126 -10.41 -9.52 -9.54
CA PHE A 126 -9.54 -9.60 -8.36
C PHE A 126 -9.31 -11.05 -7.86
N ASP A 127 -9.29 -12.00 -8.75
CA ASP A 127 -9.00 -13.39 -8.41
C ASP A 127 -7.49 -13.65 -8.54
N GLY A 128 -6.77 -13.49 -7.42
CA GLY A 128 -5.34 -13.70 -7.28
C GLY A 128 -4.44 -12.54 -7.75
N GLY A 129 -3.17 -12.84 -7.99
CA GLY A 129 -2.14 -11.90 -8.42
C GLY A 129 -0.86 -12.62 -8.88
N THR A 130 0.05 -11.89 -9.49
CA THR A 130 1.38 -12.39 -9.85
C THR A 130 2.35 -12.24 -8.68
N GLN A 131 3.41 -13.07 -8.60
CA GLN A 131 4.43 -12.95 -7.56
C GLN A 131 5.10 -11.55 -7.56
N LEU A 132 5.48 -11.06 -8.75
CA LEU A 132 6.07 -9.72 -8.89
C LEU A 132 5.07 -8.59 -8.60
N GLY A 133 3.77 -8.86 -8.73
CA GLY A 133 2.66 -8.00 -8.30
C GLY A 133 2.25 -8.19 -6.84
N GLY A 134 3.07 -8.84 -6.02
CA GLY A 134 2.71 -9.24 -4.66
C GLY A 134 2.17 -8.10 -3.77
N ALA A 135 2.65 -6.87 -3.95
CA ALA A 135 2.13 -5.71 -3.20
C ALA A 135 0.78 -5.18 -3.73
N LEU A 136 0.30 -5.65 -4.88
CA LEU A 136 -0.96 -5.18 -5.48
C LEU A 136 -2.21 -5.63 -4.71
N TRP A 137 -2.11 -6.60 -3.80
CA TRP A 137 -3.20 -6.95 -2.88
C TRP A 137 -3.75 -5.71 -2.15
N PHE A 138 -2.85 -4.78 -1.80
CA PHE A 138 -3.23 -3.53 -1.16
C PHE A 138 -4.07 -2.63 -2.08
N VAL A 139 -3.72 -2.55 -3.38
CA VAL A 139 -4.45 -1.76 -4.38
C VAL A 139 -5.85 -2.32 -4.57
N GLN A 140 -5.98 -3.65 -4.62
CA GLN A 140 -7.26 -4.36 -4.63
C GLN A 140 -8.09 -4.02 -3.40
N ALA A 141 -7.54 -4.24 -2.21
CA ALA A 141 -8.24 -3.98 -0.95
C ALA A 141 -8.68 -2.51 -0.84
N LEU A 142 -7.80 -1.57 -1.18
CA LEU A 142 -8.12 -0.14 -1.15
C LEU A 142 -9.23 0.24 -2.13
N PHE A 143 -9.26 -0.38 -3.32
CA PHE A 143 -10.35 -0.20 -4.27
C PHE A 143 -11.68 -0.66 -3.66
N GLN A 144 -11.74 -1.89 -3.19
CA GLN A 144 -12.95 -2.49 -2.61
C GLN A 144 -13.45 -1.72 -1.38
N ILE A 145 -12.56 -1.40 -0.43
CA ILE A 145 -12.87 -0.62 0.77
C ILE A 145 -13.42 0.75 0.40
N SER A 146 -12.75 1.46 -0.51
CA SER A 146 -13.17 2.82 -0.86
C SER A 146 -14.51 2.86 -1.58
N LEU A 147 -14.83 1.84 -2.41
CA LEU A 147 -16.15 1.72 -3.04
C LEU A 147 -17.22 1.36 -2.02
N LEU A 148 -16.97 0.36 -1.16
CA LEU A 148 -17.92 -0.04 -0.12
C LEU A 148 -18.25 1.15 0.79
N TYR A 149 -17.21 1.87 1.27
CA TYR A 149 -17.40 3.05 2.10
C TYR A 149 -18.23 4.13 1.40
N ALA A 150 -17.94 4.39 0.12
CA ALA A 150 -18.65 5.40 -0.65
C ALA A 150 -20.12 5.01 -0.90
N LEU A 151 -20.41 3.73 -1.16
CA LEU A 151 -21.77 3.22 -1.35
C LEU A 151 -22.58 3.33 -0.07
N VAL A 152 -22.01 2.92 1.07
CA VAL A 152 -22.64 3.05 2.39
C VAL A 152 -22.89 4.53 2.72
N GLU A 153 -21.90 5.39 2.52
CA GLU A 153 -22.05 6.83 2.75
C GLU A 153 -23.17 7.44 1.90
N PHE A 154 -23.23 7.05 0.61
CA PHE A 154 -24.31 7.49 -0.30
C PHE A 154 -25.68 7.01 0.17
N ALA A 155 -25.80 5.72 0.54
CA ALA A 155 -27.04 5.14 1.02
C ALA A 155 -27.52 5.82 2.31
N LEU A 156 -26.62 6.02 3.28
CA LEU A 156 -26.95 6.69 4.54
C LEU A 156 -27.44 8.14 4.31
N ARG A 157 -26.75 8.91 3.46
CA ARG A 157 -27.16 10.28 3.12
C ARG A 157 -28.48 10.33 2.37
N ARG A 158 -28.80 9.30 1.58
CA ARG A 158 -30.06 9.24 0.83
C ARG A 158 -31.23 8.85 1.70
N LEU A 159 -31.02 7.89 2.60
CA LEU A 159 -32.08 7.35 3.48
C LEU A 159 -32.29 8.24 4.71
N PHE A 160 -31.22 8.84 5.22
CA PHE A 160 -31.23 9.62 6.45
C PHE A 160 -30.57 11.00 6.26
N PRO A 161 -31.14 11.89 5.43
CA PRO A 161 -30.48 13.14 5.02
C PRO A 161 -30.23 14.13 6.18
N ARG A 162 -30.94 13.97 7.31
CA ARG A 162 -30.83 14.83 8.49
C ARG A 162 -29.86 14.32 9.55
N PHE A 163 -29.41 13.06 9.43
CA PHE A 163 -28.51 12.45 10.43
C PHE A 163 -27.05 12.53 9.98
N ASP A 164 -26.14 12.70 10.97
CA ASP A 164 -24.71 12.57 10.71
C ASP A 164 -24.38 11.10 10.40
N THR A 165 -23.68 10.87 9.30
CA THR A 165 -23.30 9.53 8.85
C THR A 165 -22.15 8.94 9.68
N LEU A 166 -21.49 9.74 10.54
CA LEU A 166 -20.31 9.30 11.28
C LEU A 166 -20.62 8.14 12.25
N LEU A 167 -21.71 8.25 13.02
CA LEU A 167 -22.09 7.21 13.98
C LEU A 167 -22.45 5.89 13.28
N PRO A 168 -23.38 5.83 12.30
CA PRO A 168 -23.68 4.56 11.63
C PRO A 168 -22.48 3.99 10.86
N GLN A 169 -21.62 4.83 10.26
CA GLN A 169 -20.37 4.40 9.66
C GLN A 169 -19.42 3.78 10.70
N GLY A 170 -19.32 4.38 11.90
CA GLY A 170 -18.51 3.88 13.00
C GLY A 170 -19.01 2.54 13.55
N LEU A 171 -20.31 2.39 13.71
CA LEU A 171 -20.93 1.13 14.12
C LEU A 171 -20.66 0.02 13.10
N LEU A 172 -20.86 0.32 11.82
CA LEU A 172 -20.53 -0.63 10.75
C LEU A 172 -19.03 -0.96 10.73
N ALA A 173 -18.15 0.03 10.91
CA ALA A 173 -16.71 -0.19 11.01
C ALA A 173 -16.35 -1.14 12.16
N GLY A 174 -16.98 -1.00 13.33
CA GLY A 174 -16.79 -1.91 14.46
C GLY A 174 -17.24 -3.34 14.16
N ILE A 175 -18.42 -3.49 13.55
CA ILE A 175 -18.95 -4.81 13.13
C ILE A 175 -18.03 -5.46 12.12
N LEU A 176 -17.64 -4.72 11.06
CA LEU A 176 -16.76 -5.24 10.02
C LEU A 176 -15.36 -5.58 10.56
N LEU A 177 -14.84 -4.82 11.53
CA LEU A 177 -13.57 -5.13 12.18
C LEU A 177 -13.62 -6.47 12.91
N TRP A 178 -14.69 -6.72 13.66
CA TRP A 178 -14.91 -8.01 14.33
C TRP A 178 -15.04 -9.14 13.30
N VAL A 179 -15.84 -8.95 12.23
CA VAL A 179 -15.98 -9.93 11.13
C VAL A 179 -14.63 -10.20 10.49
N GLY A 180 -13.86 -9.16 10.18
CA GLY A 180 -12.52 -9.28 9.59
C GLY A 180 -11.57 -10.09 10.47
N GLU A 181 -11.59 -9.87 11.79
CA GLU A 181 -10.81 -10.67 12.74
C GLU A 181 -11.22 -12.14 12.71
N GLN A 182 -12.53 -12.46 12.71
CA GLN A 182 -12.98 -13.85 12.61
C GLN A 182 -12.56 -14.49 11.28
N CYS A 183 -12.64 -13.75 10.18
CA CYS A 183 -12.13 -14.20 8.89
C CYS A 183 -10.63 -14.51 8.93
N GLY A 184 -9.83 -13.63 9.54
CA GLY A 184 -8.39 -13.85 9.72
C GLY A 184 -8.07 -15.09 10.55
N ARG A 185 -8.76 -15.28 11.67
CA ARG A 185 -8.63 -16.48 12.53
C ARG A 185 -9.02 -17.77 11.83
N ALA A 186 -10.03 -17.72 10.95
CA ALA A 186 -10.48 -18.87 10.16
C ALA A 186 -9.63 -19.10 8.89
N GLY A 187 -8.64 -18.25 8.60
CA GLY A 187 -7.88 -18.32 7.34
C GLY A 187 -8.72 -18.00 6.10
N TRP A 188 -9.91 -17.38 6.27
CA TRP A 188 -10.82 -17.07 5.18
C TRP A 188 -10.56 -15.66 4.62
N ASN A 189 -10.15 -15.60 3.37
CA ASN A 189 -9.89 -14.33 2.69
C ASN A 189 -10.19 -14.40 1.18
N VAL A 190 -11.34 -14.99 0.83
CA VAL A 190 -11.78 -15.11 -0.57
C VAL A 190 -11.94 -13.70 -1.17
N TRP A 191 -11.32 -13.47 -2.32
CA TRP A 191 -11.27 -12.18 -3.01
C TRP A 191 -10.79 -10.98 -2.14
N GLY A 192 -10.06 -11.27 -1.06
CA GLY A 192 -9.61 -10.24 -0.13
C GLY A 192 -10.69 -9.67 0.77
N LEU A 193 -11.89 -10.28 0.86
CA LEU A 193 -13.01 -9.74 1.63
C LEU A 193 -12.73 -9.66 3.13
N GLY A 194 -11.94 -10.59 3.69
CA GLY A 194 -11.49 -10.49 5.08
C GLY A 194 -10.69 -9.21 5.33
N ILE A 195 -9.77 -8.88 4.40
CA ILE A 195 -8.98 -7.63 4.47
C ILE A 195 -9.89 -6.40 4.31
N VAL A 196 -10.91 -6.48 3.44
CA VAL A 196 -11.87 -5.39 3.24
C VAL A 196 -12.62 -5.07 4.52
N CYS A 197 -13.04 -6.09 5.27
CA CYS A 197 -13.71 -5.92 6.54
C CYS A 197 -12.81 -5.20 7.56
N SER A 198 -11.58 -5.67 7.76
CA SER A 198 -10.62 -5.03 8.68
C SER A 198 -10.22 -3.62 8.21
N GLY A 199 -9.92 -3.49 6.92
CA GLY A 199 -9.45 -2.24 6.32
C GLY A 199 -10.52 -1.14 6.27
N TYR A 200 -11.81 -1.50 6.27
CA TYR A 200 -12.91 -0.53 6.37
C TYR A 200 -12.81 0.30 7.64
N SER A 201 -12.44 -0.33 8.76
CA SER A 201 -12.27 0.35 10.05
C SER A 201 -11.08 1.30 10.04
N LEU A 202 -9.99 0.90 9.38
CA LEU A 202 -8.82 1.76 9.19
C LEU A 202 -9.15 2.96 8.29
N PHE A 203 -9.94 2.75 7.24
CA PHE A 203 -10.42 3.83 6.40
C PHE A 203 -11.33 4.79 7.18
N PHE A 204 -12.27 4.25 7.96
CA PHE A 204 -13.12 5.04 8.85
C PHE A 204 -12.30 5.85 9.88
N LEU A 205 -11.27 5.25 10.47
CA LEU A 205 -10.36 5.95 11.40
C LEU A 205 -9.72 7.19 10.73
N GLY A 206 -9.35 7.08 9.46
CA GLY A 206 -8.88 8.23 8.67
C GLY A 206 -9.95 9.32 8.50
N VAL A 207 -11.20 8.94 8.23
CA VAL A 207 -12.35 9.89 8.17
C VAL A 207 -12.58 10.55 9.51
N LEU A 208 -12.49 9.78 10.61
CA LEU A 208 -12.66 10.26 11.98
C LEU A 208 -11.59 11.30 12.34
N ILE A 209 -10.30 11.00 12.06
CA ILE A 209 -9.19 11.92 12.29
C ILE A 209 -9.40 13.23 11.51
N ARG A 210 -9.91 13.17 10.29
CA ARG A 210 -10.24 14.38 9.53
C ARG A 210 -11.35 15.20 10.18
N ARG A 211 -12.38 14.54 10.72
CA ARG A 211 -13.52 15.21 11.38
C ARG A 211 -13.15 15.85 12.69
N LEU A 212 -12.43 15.11 13.53
CA LEU A 212 -12.00 15.56 14.86
C LEU A 212 -10.79 16.54 14.80
N GLY A 213 -10.09 16.54 13.68
CA GLY A 213 -8.83 17.25 13.53
C GLY A 213 -7.62 16.33 13.80
N GLN A 214 -6.44 16.79 13.36
CA GLN A 214 -5.20 16.05 13.60
C GLN A 214 -4.86 16.04 15.10
N PRO A 215 -4.54 14.89 15.68
CA PRO A 215 -4.05 14.83 17.06
C PRO A 215 -2.86 15.79 17.23
N ALA A 216 -2.83 16.50 18.33
CA ALA A 216 -1.77 17.42 18.70
C ALA A 216 -1.45 18.58 17.71
N ARG A 217 -2.29 18.83 16.68
CA ARG A 217 -2.01 19.86 15.67
C ARG A 217 -1.73 21.24 16.27
N ASN A 218 -2.49 21.62 17.28
CA ASN A 218 -2.39 22.91 17.97
C ASN A 218 -1.56 22.82 19.25
N ALA A 219 -0.96 21.67 19.55
CA ALA A 219 -0.13 21.49 20.73
C ALA A 219 1.21 22.22 20.57
N PRO A 220 1.82 22.70 21.67
CA PRO A 220 3.17 23.27 21.65
C PRO A 220 4.20 22.22 21.18
N ALA A 221 5.39 22.67 20.79
CA ALA A 221 6.41 21.76 20.23
C ALA A 221 6.74 20.58 21.16
N TRP A 222 6.86 20.83 22.47
CA TRP A 222 7.12 19.79 23.46
C TRP A 222 5.98 18.77 23.56
N GLY A 223 4.72 19.20 23.50
CA GLY A 223 3.55 18.31 23.53
C GLY A 223 3.48 17.41 22.31
N ARG A 224 3.90 17.90 21.15
CA ARG A 224 4.00 17.09 19.91
C ARG A 224 5.15 16.09 19.98
N ALA A 225 6.31 16.52 20.50
CA ALA A 225 7.43 15.60 20.71
C ALA A 225 7.06 14.50 21.70
N LEU A 226 6.33 14.83 22.77
CA LEU A 226 5.81 13.86 23.73
C LEU A 226 4.82 12.88 23.07
N ALA A 227 3.89 13.37 22.23
CA ALA A 227 2.95 12.52 21.52
C ALA A 227 3.66 11.54 20.57
N ALA A 228 4.70 12.00 19.84
CA ALA A 228 5.52 11.14 19.00
C ALA A 228 6.30 10.10 19.81
N ALA A 229 6.90 10.52 20.94
CA ALA A 229 7.63 9.62 21.84
C ALA A 229 6.71 8.55 22.46
N LEU A 230 5.53 8.94 22.91
CA LEU A 230 4.52 8.00 23.43
C LEU A 230 4.04 7.04 22.34
N ALA A 231 3.76 7.53 21.13
CA ALA A 231 3.38 6.69 20.01
C ALA A 231 4.49 5.68 19.65
N PHE A 232 5.74 6.12 19.63
CA PHE A 232 6.90 5.23 19.42
C PHE A 232 7.02 4.20 20.54
N ALA A 233 6.89 4.61 21.82
CA ALA A 233 6.94 3.70 22.96
C ALA A 233 5.80 2.66 22.92
N VAL A 234 4.59 3.06 22.53
CA VAL A 234 3.46 2.13 22.33
C VAL A 234 3.78 1.11 21.24
N LEU A 235 4.32 1.54 20.11
CA LEU A 235 4.71 0.61 19.04
C LEU A 235 5.80 -0.36 19.49
N LEU A 236 6.81 0.10 20.24
CA LEU A 236 7.83 -0.78 20.81
C LEU A 236 7.23 -1.78 21.79
N ALA A 237 6.30 -1.33 22.64
CA ALA A 237 5.61 -2.21 23.59
C ALA A 237 4.73 -3.27 22.91
N LEU A 238 4.24 -3.00 21.70
CA LEU A 238 3.45 -3.96 20.93
C LEU A 238 4.28 -5.03 20.19
N LEU A 239 5.57 -4.77 19.90
CA LEU A 239 6.44 -5.69 19.16
C LEU A 239 6.45 -7.14 19.70
N PRO A 240 6.55 -7.39 21.03
CA PRO A 240 6.60 -8.75 21.54
C PRO A 240 5.29 -9.54 21.35
N PHE A 241 4.18 -8.85 21.08
CA PHE A 241 2.86 -9.47 20.94
C PHE A 241 2.53 -9.88 19.49
N GLY A 242 3.37 -9.51 18.52
CA GLY A 242 3.22 -9.88 17.11
C GLY A 242 3.28 -8.71 16.16
N SER A 243 2.87 -8.96 14.91
CA SER A 243 2.86 -7.99 13.82
C SER A 243 1.47 -7.86 13.19
N VAL A 244 1.30 -6.86 12.32
CA VAL A 244 0.07 -6.65 11.54
C VAL A 244 0.29 -7.11 10.10
N GLY A 245 0.03 -8.39 9.84
CA GLY A 245 0.10 -9.01 8.53
C GLY A 245 -1.18 -8.78 7.71
N LEU A 246 -1.48 -7.54 7.31
CA LEU A 246 -2.74 -7.21 6.60
C LEU A 246 -2.89 -7.96 5.27
N ALA A 247 -1.82 -8.35 4.59
CA ALA A 247 -1.91 -9.14 3.35
C ALA A 247 -2.60 -10.49 3.55
N GLY A 248 -2.35 -11.13 4.70
CA GLY A 248 -3.04 -12.36 5.13
C GLY A 248 -4.23 -12.11 6.05
N ASN A 249 -4.57 -10.86 6.34
CA ASN A 249 -5.57 -10.47 7.35
C ASN A 249 -5.26 -11.06 8.74
N GLN A 250 -3.97 -11.11 9.10
CA GLN A 250 -3.46 -11.71 10.34
C GLN A 250 -2.93 -10.65 11.29
N TYR A 251 -3.46 -10.59 12.49
CA TYR A 251 -3.01 -9.70 13.57
C TYR A 251 -3.50 -10.25 14.94
N PRO A 252 -2.86 -9.92 16.06
CA PRO A 252 -3.18 -10.49 17.38
C PRO A 252 -4.61 -10.25 17.85
N GLY A 253 -5.24 -9.16 17.40
CA GLY A 253 -6.63 -8.83 17.72
C GLY A 253 -7.02 -7.44 17.21
N TRP A 254 -8.34 -7.16 17.19
CA TRP A 254 -8.86 -5.89 16.67
C TRP A 254 -8.33 -4.66 17.43
N LEU A 255 -8.17 -4.77 18.75
CA LEU A 255 -7.63 -3.67 19.56
C LEU A 255 -6.16 -3.41 19.24
N PHE A 256 -5.37 -4.48 19.07
CA PHE A 256 -3.98 -4.40 18.63
C PHE A 256 -3.86 -3.66 17.31
N LEU A 257 -4.68 -4.04 16.33
CA LEU A 257 -4.69 -3.39 15.01
C LEU A 257 -5.01 -1.90 15.13
N LEU A 258 -6.03 -1.52 15.88
CA LEU A 258 -6.42 -0.11 16.04
C LEU A 258 -5.35 0.71 16.76
N VAL A 259 -4.80 0.18 17.87
CA VAL A 259 -3.78 0.89 18.68
C VAL A 259 -2.48 1.06 17.87
N ALA A 260 -2.00 0.00 17.23
CA ALA A 260 -0.81 0.05 16.39
C ALA A 260 -0.99 1.04 15.22
N SER A 261 -2.16 1.02 14.57
CA SER A 261 -2.46 1.93 13.46
C SER A 261 -2.56 3.39 13.91
N ALA A 262 -3.19 3.67 15.04
CA ALA A 262 -3.33 5.02 15.59
C ALA A 262 -1.96 5.56 16.06
N ALA A 263 -1.16 4.76 16.76
CA ALA A 263 0.19 5.13 17.17
C ALA A 263 1.08 5.37 15.93
N GLY A 264 1.03 4.48 14.93
CA GLY A 264 1.75 4.66 13.66
C GLY A 264 1.35 5.94 12.92
N TRP A 265 0.06 6.29 12.91
CA TRP A 265 -0.40 7.55 12.34
C TRP A 265 0.22 8.76 13.04
N VAL A 266 0.17 8.81 14.39
CA VAL A 266 0.73 9.92 15.15
C VAL A 266 2.23 10.05 14.92
N LEU A 267 2.97 8.94 15.02
CA LEU A 267 4.42 8.92 14.81
C LEU A 267 4.79 9.43 13.42
N VAL A 268 4.19 8.86 12.36
CA VAL A 268 4.53 9.21 10.98
C VAL A 268 4.05 10.61 10.64
N TYR A 269 2.93 11.08 11.19
CA TYR A 269 2.47 12.46 10.98
C TYR A 269 3.43 13.49 11.58
N GLU A 270 3.96 13.27 12.79
CA GLU A 270 4.94 14.17 13.38
C GLU A 270 6.30 14.11 12.66
N CYS A 271 6.77 12.92 12.25
CA CYS A 271 7.92 12.80 11.37
C CYS A 271 7.73 13.55 10.04
N ALA A 272 6.54 13.43 9.43
CA ALA A 272 6.20 14.11 8.19
C ALA A 272 6.16 15.65 8.35
N ARG A 273 5.73 16.15 9.49
CA ARG A 273 5.77 17.58 9.81
C ARG A 273 7.20 18.12 9.93
N LEU A 274 8.07 17.37 10.59
CA LEU A 274 9.50 17.71 10.67
C LEU A 274 10.13 17.68 9.28
N ALA A 275 9.84 16.65 8.48
CA ALA A 275 10.32 16.55 7.11
C ALA A 275 9.79 17.69 6.22
N ALA A 276 8.55 18.11 6.43
CA ALA A 276 7.93 19.22 5.69
C ALA A 276 8.58 20.58 5.97
N ALA A 277 9.27 20.73 7.11
CA ALA A 277 10.05 21.93 7.44
C ALA A 277 11.37 22.03 6.63
N LEU A 278 11.80 20.92 5.99
CA LEU A 278 13.01 20.85 5.18
C LEU A 278 12.61 20.82 3.68
N PRO A 279 12.76 21.92 2.92
CA PRO A 279 12.19 22.04 1.56
C PRO A 279 12.60 20.93 0.60
N VAL A 280 13.87 20.51 0.62
CA VAL A 280 14.40 19.45 -0.26
C VAL A 280 13.77 18.11 0.10
N LEU A 281 13.72 17.75 1.39
CA LEU A 281 13.14 16.50 1.86
C LEU A 281 11.63 16.48 1.62
N ALA A 282 10.94 17.58 1.89
CA ALA A 282 9.51 17.72 1.59
C ALA A 282 9.22 17.51 0.10
N ALA A 283 10.02 18.12 -0.80
CA ALA A 283 9.86 17.94 -2.23
C ALA A 283 10.11 16.50 -2.69
N ALA A 284 11.14 15.85 -2.14
CA ALA A 284 11.46 14.45 -2.43
C ALA A 284 10.35 13.49 -1.96
N LEU A 285 9.88 13.62 -0.73
CA LEU A 285 8.80 12.81 -0.17
C LEU A 285 7.47 13.05 -0.92
N ALA A 286 7.15 14.29 -1.25
CA ALA A 286 5.98 14.59 -2.07
C ALA A 286 6.10 14.02 -3.48
N ALA A 287 7.30 13.96 -4.07
CA ALA A 287 7.53 13.31 -5.37
C ALA A 287 7.31 11.79 -5.29
N LEU A 288 7.83 11.14 -4.23
CA LEU A 288 7.58 9.71 -3.95
C LEU A 288 6.09 9.44 -3.76
N GLY A 289 5.40 10.22 -2.95
CA GLY A 289 3.96 10.08 -2.73
C GLY A 289 3.12 10.22 -4.00
N ARG A 290 3.55 11.08 -4.96
CA ARG A 290 2.91 11.19 -6.28
C ARG A 290 3.20 10.01 -7.20
N ALA A 291 4.33 9.36 -7.02
CA ALA A 291 4.76 8.20 -7.79
C ALA A 291 4.48 6.87 -7.06
N ALA A 292 3.58 6.86 -6.08
CA ALA A 292 3.29 5.68 -5.27
C ALA A 292 2.96 4.45 -6.11
N MET A 293 2.07 4.56 -7.11
CA MET A 293 1.65 3.42 -7.93
C MET A 293 2.79 2.78 -8.72
N PRO A 294 3.64 3.51 -9.47
CA PRO A 294 4.82 2.92 -10.10
C PRO A 294 5.75 2.21 -9.11
N VAL A 295 5.97 2.76 -7.91
CA VAL A 295 6.80 2.11 -6.89
C VAL A 295 6.15 0.83 -6.39
N VAL A 296 4.85 0.84 -6.07
CA VAL A 296 4.09 -0.36 -5.66
C VAL A 296 4.17 -1.46 -6.72
N ILE A 297 4.09 -1.13 -8.01
CA ILE A 297 4.12 -2.11 -9.09
C ILE A 297 5.54 -2.68 -9.30
N LEU A 298 6.58 -1.84 -9.28
CA LEU A 298 7.88 -2.19 -9.84
C LEU A 298 8.97 -2.50 -8.80
N HIS A 299 8.77 -2.22 -7.50
CA HIS A 299 9.86 -2.37 -6.51
C HIS A 299 10.38 -3.82 -6.39
N PHE A 300 9.51 -4.85 -6.46
CA PHE A 300 9.96 -6.24 -6.45
C PHE A 300 10.78 -6.60 -7.70
N LEU A 301 10.38 -6.11 -8.87
CA LEU A 301 11.19 -6.28 -10.08
C LEU A 301 12.53 -5.53 -9.96
N SER A 302 12.54 -4.36 -9.33
CA SER A 302 13.76 -3.60 -9.05
C SER A 302 14.71 -4.34 -8.11
N PHE A 303 14.18 -5.10 -7.16
CA PHE A 303 14.98 -5.93 -6.25
C PHE A 303 15.74 -7.03 -7.00
N LYS A 304 15.19 -7.55 -8.11
CA LYS A 304 15.87 -8.56 -8.93
C LYS A 304 17.19 -8.07 -9.52
N LEU A 305 17.30 -6.76 -9.82
CA LEU A 305 18.57 -6.20 -10.26
C LEU A 305 19.65 -6.28 -9.17
N VAL A 306 19.31 -5.99 -7.92
CA VAL A 306 20.23 -6.09 -6.78
C VAL A 306 20.61 -7.55 -6.53
N SER A 307 19.64 -8.46 -6.55
CA SER A 307 19.91 -9.91 -6.43
C SER A 307 20.80 -10.41 -7.55
N TRP A 308 20.57 -9.99 -8.79
CA TRP A 308 21.41 -10.34 -9.93
C TRP A 308 22.85 -9.84 -9.78
N LEU A 309 23.04 -8.58 -9.42
CA LEU A 309 24.38 -8.02 -9.16
C LEU A 309 25.10 -8.79 -8.03
N GLY A 310 24.37 -9.12 -6.96
CA GLY A 310 24.91 -9.93 -5.88
C GLY A 310 25.35 -11.31 -6.35
N LEU A 311 24.57 -11.99 -7.18
CA LEU A 311 24.94 -13.29 -7.77
C LEU A 311 26.18 -13.21 -8.65
N GLN A 312 26.38 -12.10 -9.41
CA GLN A 312 27.61 -11.92 -10.22
C GLN A 312 28.86 -11.75 -9.35
N VAL A 313 28.72 -11.14 -8.15
CA VAL A 313 29.86 -10.85 -7.27
C VAL A 313 30.15 -12.00 -6.30
N LEU A 314 29.10 -12.58 -5.71
CA LEU A 314 29.23 -13.60 -4.66
C LEU A 314 29.16 -15.03 -5.19
N GLY A 315 28.75 -15.18 -6.44
CA GLY A 315 28.44 -16.48 -7.03
C GLY A 315 27.08 -17.03 -6.57
N GLY A 316 26.69 -18.14 -7.14
CA GLY A 316 25.45 -18.83 -6.81
C GLY A 316 24.75 -19.35 -8.05
N GLU A 317 23.75 -20.21 -7.83
CA GLU A 317 23.02 -20.79 -8.95
C GLU A 317 21.98 -19.81 -9.54
N PRO A 318 21.78 -19.80 -10.87
CA PRO A 318 20.90 -18.84 -11.54
C PRO A 318 19.46 -18.83 -11.04
N TYR A 319 18.90 -19.97 -10.62
CA TYR A 319 17.54 -20.06 -10.11
C TYR A 319 17.31 -19.23 -8.84
N LEU A 320 18.36 -18.97 -8.07
CA LEU A 320 18.30 -18.15 -6.85
C LEU A 320 17.89 -16.69 -7.14
N LEU A 321 18.04 -16.22 -8.39
CA LEU A 321 17.52 -14.91 -8.77
C LEU A 321 16.00 -14.82 -8.61
N ALA A 322 15.28 -15.94 -8.68
CA ALA A 322 13.84 -15.98 -8.46
C ALA A 322 13.44 -15.75 -6.98
N ALA A 323 14.37 -15.84 -6.01
CA ALA A 323 14.08 -15.66 -4.59
C ALA A 323 13.27 -14.38 -4.33
N PHE A 324 12.21 -14.49 -3.54
CA PHE A 324 11.24 -13.43 -3.31
C PHE A 324 11.00 -13.18 -1.81
N PRO A 325 10.90 -11.93 -1.37
CA PRO A 325 11.06 -10.70 -2.15
C PRO A 325 12.51 -10.38 -2.50
N THR A 326 13.48 -10.80 -1.69
CA THR A 326 14.91 -10.56 -1.81
C THR A 326 15.69 -11.87 -1.68
N LEU A 327 16.85 -11.96 -2.32
CA LEU A 327 17.74 -13.12 -2.15
C LEU A 327 18.63 -12.94 -0.91
N TYR A 328 19.21 -11.76 -0.76
CA TYR A 328 20.14 -11.49 0.33
C TYR A 328 19.42 -10.82 1.49
N THR A 329 19.55 -11.42 2.68
CA THR A 329 19.04 -10.88 3.94
C THR A 329 20.22 -10.67 4.89
N GLY A 330 20.13 -9.70 5.80
CA GLY A 330 21.22 -9.36 6.71
C GLY A 330 22.23 -8.36 6.13
N GLY A 331 23.19 -7.92 6.97
CA GLY A 331 24.16 -6.90 6.59
C GLY A 331 23.52 -5.61 6.06
N ALA A 332 24.16 -4.99 5.08
CA ALA A 332 23.71 -3.73 4.48
C ALA A 332 22.92 -3.92 3.16
N TRP A 333 22.56 -5.15 2.76
CA TRP A 333 21.83 -5.42 1.52
C TRP A 333 20.50 -4.67 1.43
N TRP A 334 19.82 -4.51 2.56
CA TRP A 334 18.57 -3.75 2.62
C TRP A 334 18.70 -2.32 2.11
N LEU A 335 19.88 -1.68 2.25
CA LEU A 335 20.13 -0.34 1.70
C LEU A 335 20.07 -0.37 0.16
N ALA A 336 20.77 -1.34 -0.46
CA ALA A 336 20.80 -1.49 -1.91
C ALA A 336 19.39 -1.82 -2.46
N TYR A 337 18.68 -2.75 -1.82
CA TYR A 337 17.30 -3.08 -2.19
C TYR A 337 16.37 -1.87 -2.04
N THR A 338 16.44 -1.15 -0.92
CA THR A 338 15.61 0.04 -0.71
C THR A 338 15.91 1.11 -1.74
N ALA A 339 17.18 1.40 -1.99
CA ALA A 339 17.59 2.39 -2.99
C ALA A 339 17.10 2.00 -4.40
N ALA A 340 17.30 0.75 -4.81
CA ALA A 340 16.83 0.26 -6.10
C ALA A 340 15.30 0.27 -6.20
N GLY A 341 14.60 -0.20 -5.16
CA GLY A 341 13.14 -0.25 -5.11
C GLY A 341 12.46 1.11 -5.13
N LEU A 342 13.15 2.16 -4.71
CA LEU A 342 12.65 3.54 -4.81
C LEU A 342 13.10 4.21 -6.12
N ALA A 343 14.40 4.12 -6.48
CA ALA A 343 14.96 4.88 -7.59
C ALA A 343 14.55 4.34 -8.96
N LEU A 344 14.62 3.02 -9.20
CA LEU A 344 14.34 2.44 -10.51
C LEU A 344 12.90 2.64 -10.97
N PRO A 345 11.85 2.46 -10.12
CA PRO A 345 10.48 2.79 -10.51
C PRO A 345 10.30 4.26 -10.84
N LEU A 346 10.95 5.18 -10.09
CA LEU A 346 10.89 6.61 -10.38
C LEU A 346 11.53 6.94 -11.74
N LEU A 347 12.67 6.33 -12.07
CA LEU A 347 13.34 6.49 -13.36
C LEU A 347 12.47 5.94 -14.49
N ALA A 348 11.92 4.75 -14.34
CA ALA A 348 11.02 4.11 -15.32
C ALA A 348 9.73 4.92 -15.54
N TYR A 349 9.27 5.67 -14.55
CA TYR A 349 8.07 6.51 -14.67
C TYR A 349 8.31 7.85 -15.38
N GLN A 350 9.55 8.32 -15.47
CA GLN A 350 9.84 9.64 -16.08
C GLN A 350 9.38 9.76 -17.55
N PRO A 351 9.65 8.78 -18.45
CA PRO A 351 9.20 8.86 -19.85
C PRO A 351 7.67 9.02 -19.96
N TYR A 352 6.92 8.23 -19.19
CA TYR A 352 5.46 8.34 -19.15
C TYR A 352 5.01 9.73 -18.67
N ARG A 353 5.64 10.28 -17.64
CA ARG A 353 5.33 11.60 -17.07
C ARG A 353 5.58 12.72 -18.08
N LEU A 354 6.68 12.62 -18.82
CA LEU A 354 7.04 13.57 -19.87
C LEU A 354 6.07 13.48 -21.06
N ALA A 355 5.74 12.27 -21.52
CA ALA A 355 4.78 12.05 -22.59
C ALA A 355 3.39 12.60 -22.21
N LYS A 356 2.91 12.30 -20.99
CA LYS A 356 1.64 12.81 -20.48
C LYS A 356 1.62 14.35 -20.43
N ARG A 357 2.68 14.99 -19.97
CA ARG A 357 2.79 16.46 -19.94
C ARG A 357 2.70 17.04 -21.36
N ARG A 358 3.44 16.48 -22.34
CA ARG A 358 3.40 16.93 -23.74
C ARG A 358 2.01 16.80 -24.35
N ILE A 359 1.30 15.70 -24.07
CA ILE A 359 -0.08 15.50 -24.53
C ILE A 359 -1.03 16.53 -23.93
N LEU A 360 -0.96 16.77 -22.61
CA LEU A 360 -1.81 17.74 -21.95
C LEU A 360 -1.56 19.18 -22.45
N GLN A 361 -0.29 19.54 -22.70
CA GLN A 361 0.07 20.83 -23.30
C GLN A 361 -0.53 20.98 -24.70
N LYS A 362 -0.43 19.95 -25.55
CA LYS A 362 -1.05 19.96 -26.90
C LYS A 362 -2.58 20.07 -26.86
N LEU A 363 -3.21 19.58 -25.81
CA LEU A 363 -4.66 19.66 -25.61
C LEU A 363 -5.14 20.94 -24.89
N GLY A 364 -4.22 21.89 -24.61
CA GLY A 364 -4.56 23.12 -23.87
C GLY A 364 -5.04 22.90 -22.44
N ARG A 365 -4.69 21.75 -21.83
CA ARG A 365 -5.13 21.32 -20.49
C ARG A 365 -3.97 21.25 -19.46
N ALA A 366 -2.84 21.89 -19.75
CA ALA A 366 -1.67 21.94 -18.87
C ALA A 366 -1.71 23.15 -17.94
#